data_b48d7a416c249d2d4edb23b39805d408
#
_entry.id   b48d7a416c249d2d4edb23b39805d408
#
_cell.length_a   1.000
_cell.length_b   1.000
_cell.length_c   1.000
_cell.angle_alpha   90.00
_cell.angle_beta   90.00
_cell.angle_gamma   90.00
#
_symmetry.space_group_name_H-M   'P 1'
#
loop_
_entity.id
_entity.type
_entity.pdbx_description
1 polymer ?
#
loop_
_entity_poly.entity_id
_entity_poly.type
_entity_poly.pdbx_seq_one_letter_code
_entity_poly.pdbx_strand_id
1 'polypeptide(L)'
;SGIKNRLFENHQLIQFLLDSASVFKSKKINFPWLENFLSFTPFKSIIDKNKVKNLFISKDSKSYEINMPFIDLLTAPGGKRNRQLIYGSKVKYFGEADGWAFVQNTYDSYVGYVPQNTIVPETKKTHIVSAPLTHVFLEPNIKSRNIEILPLAAKVSRQMVENGFMETELGWISVAQLKRKTELPKDPVEVSKLLQNTPYLWGGNTSLGIDCSGLIQISMLLCGFAC
;
A
#
# COMPACT_ATOMS: atom_id res chain seq x y z
N SER A 1 10.44 27.06 -10.83
CA SER A 1 11.11 25.91 -10.16
C SER A 1 10.98 25.95 -8.63
N GLY A 2 10.74 27.13 -8.01
CA GLY A 2 10.66 27.27 -6.55
C GLY A 2 9.41 26.71 -5.87
N ILE A 3 8.28 26.59 -6.56
CA ILE A 3 7.02 26.12 -5.98
C ILE A 3 7.02 24.58 -5.82
N LYS A 4 7.63 23.86 -6.75
CA LYS A 4 7.72 22.39 -6.68
C LYS A 4 8.54 21.91 -5.47
N ASN A 5 9.67 22.54 -5.15
CA ASN A 5 10.48 22.15 -3.99
C ASN A 5 9.78 22.39 -2.65
N ARG A 6 8.90 23.39 -2.52
CA ARG A 6 8.22 23.71 -1.27
C ARG A 6 7.10 22.71 -0.89
N LEU A 7 6.48 22.06 -1.87
CA LEU A 7 5.53 20.97 -1.61
C LEU A 7 6.22 19.73 -1.04
N PHE A 8 7.51 19.52 -1.34
CA PHE A 8 8.30 18.36 -0.91
C PHE A 8 8.71 18.40 0.56
N GLU A 9 9.10 19.57 1.07
CA GLU A 9 9.45 19.74 2.48
C GLU A 9 8.21 19.54 3.37
N ASN A 10 7.02 19.76 2.83
CA ASN A 10 5.77 19.55 3.53
C ASN A 10 5.36 18.07 3.66
N HIS A 11 5.94 17.15 2.89
CA HIS A 11 5.57 15.74 2.95
C HIS A 11 5.91 15.10 4.31
N GLN A 12 7.10 15.33 4.85
CA GLN A 12 7.49 14.84 6.17
C GLN A 12 6.62 15.48 7.28
N LEU A 13 6.26 16.75 7.11
CA LEU A 13 5.36 17.43 8.04
C LEU A 13 3.94 16.87 7.95
N ILE A 14 3.44 16.62 6.73
CA ILE A 14 2.12 15.99 6.53
C ILE A 14 2.12 14.57 7.09
N GLN A 15 3.18 13.78 6.87
CA GLN A 15 3.32 12.45 7.46
C GLN A 15 3.31 12.52 9.00
N PHE A 16 4.12 13.41 9.58
CA PHE A 16 4.16 13.62 11.03
C PHE A 16 2.79 14.06 11.59
N LEU A 17 2.07 14.94 10.89
CA LEU A 17 0.73 15.38 11.29
C LEU A 17 -0.30 14.24 11.18
N LEU A 18 -0.21 13.40 10.15
CA LEU A 18 -1.09 12.24 9.96
C LEU A 18 -0.83 11.16 11.02
N ASP A 19 0.42 10.85 11.28
CA ASP A 19 0.83 9.91 12.33
C ASP A 19 0.39 10.41 13.70
N SER A 20 0.60 11.69 13.96
CA SER A 20 0.15 12.37 15.18
C SER A 20 -1.38 12.35 15.28
N ALA A 21 -2.12 12.69 14.22
CA ALA A 21 -3.58 12.74 14.24
C ALA A 21 -4.23 11.38 14.53
N SER A 22 -3.64 10.28 14.04
CA SER A 22 -4.14 8.93 14.31
C SER A 22 -4.01 8.54 15.80
N VAL A 23 -2.89 8.92 16.43
CA VAL A 23 -2.65 8.74 17.87
C VAL A 23 -3.55 9.68 18.69
N PHE A 24 -3.80 10.90 18.21
CA PHE A 24 -4.56 11.92 18.94
C PHE A 24 -6.07 11.68 18.92
N LYS A 25 -6.62 11.16 17.82
CA LYS A 25 -8.04 10.76 17.76
C LYS A 25 -8.41 9.70 18.80
N SER A 26 -7.46 8.82 19.14
CA SER A 26 -7.69 7.75 20.12
C SER A 26 -7.62 8.23 21.58
N LYS A 27 -6.97 9.37 21.86
CA LYS A 27 -6.66 9.81 23.23
C LYS A 27 -7.29 11.12 23.69
N LYS A 28 -8.09 11.83 22.87
CA LYS A 28 -8.70 13.15 23.21
C LYS A 28 -7.69 14.17 23.79
N ILE A 29 -6.46 14.18 23.32
CA ILE A 29 -5.40 15.03 23.85
C ILE A 29 -5.37 16.35 23.08
N ASN A 30 -5.48 17.48 23.79
CA ASN A 30 -5.37 18.83 23.24
C ASN A 30 -3.91 19.29 23.38
N PHE A 31 -3.30 19.76 22.28
CA PHE A 31 -1.90 20.19 22.27
C PHE A 31 -1.75 21.68 21.95
N PRO A 32 -1.61 22.53 22.95
CA PRO A 32 -1.36 23.97 22.76
C PRO A 32 -0.09 24.26 21.93
N TRP A 33 0.91 23.36 21.96
CA TRP A 33 2.16 23.53 21.22
C TRP A 33 1.99 23.35 19.68
N LEU A 34 1.03 22.55 19.23
CA LEU A 34 0.78 22.36 17.79
C LEU A 34 0.24 23.64 17.14
N GLU A 35 -0.63 24.36 17.86
CA GLU A 35 -1.10 25.66 17.40
C GLU A 35 0.03 26.69 17.40
N ASN A 36 0.90 26.68 18.41
CA ASN A 36 2.09 27.52 18.48
C ASN A 36 3.10 27.16 17.39
N PHE A 37 3.34 25.86 17.12
CA PHE A 37 4.22 25.40 16.06
C PHE A 37 3.72 25.83 14.69
N LEU A 38 2.44 25.65 14.39
CA LEU A 38 1.81 26.09 13.15
C LEU A 38 1.76 27.63 13.01
N SER A 39 1.80 28.37 14.13
CA SER A 39 1.84 29.82 14.13
C SER A 39 3.24 30.41 13.95
N PHE A 40 4.30 29.66 14.31
CA PHE A 40 5.69 30.15 14.36
C PHE A 40 6.51 29.85 13.11
N THR A 41 6.05 28.95 12.23
CA THR A 41 6.81 28.59 11.03
C THR A 41 6.55 29.52 9.88
N PRO A 42 7.57 29.78 9.00
CA PRO A 42 7.37 30.52 7.74
C PRO A 42 6.35 29.85 6.79
N PHE A 43 5.79 28.73 7.18
CA PHE A 43 4.78 27.95 6.49
C PHE A 43 3.34 28.52 6.61
N LYS A 44 3.11 29.52 7.46
CA LYS A 44 1.77 30.12 7.66
C LYS A 44 1.14 30.66 6.38
N SER A 45 1.95 31.03 5.39
CA SER A 45 1.49 31.54 4.09
C SER A 45 1.34 30.47 3.00
N ILE A 46 1.78 29.23 3.26
CA ILE A 46 1.88 28.17 2.24
C ILE A 46 0.84 27.08 2.49
N ILE A 47 0.47 26.84 3.75
CA ILE A 47 -0.56 25.88 4.10
C ILE A 47 -1.88 26.61 4.17
N ASP A 48 -2.69 26.50 3.13
CA ASP A 48 -4.10 26.85 3.21
C ASP A 48 -4.74 25.95 4.28
N LYS A 49 -5.00 26.55 5.46
CA LYS A 49 -5.62 25.86 6.60
C LYS A 49 -6.90 25.13 6.22
N ASN A 50 -7.61 25.62 5.20
CA ASN A 50 -8.84 25.02 4.70
C ASN A 50 -8.55 23.78 3.83
N LYS A 51 -7.46 23.79 3.05
CA LYS A 51 -7.02 22.60 2.29
C LYS A 51 -6.54 21.48 3.21
N VAL A 52 -5.73 21.80 4.22
CA VAL A 52 -5.31 20.84 5.25
C VAL A 52 -6.53 20.33 6.02
N LYS A 53 -7.44 21.22 6.43
CA LYS A 53 -8.67 20.85 7.13
C LYS A 53 -9.59 19.98 6.25
N ASN A 54 -9.66 20.23 4.96
CA ASN A 54 -10.46 19.44 4.01
C ASN A 54 -9.80 18.06 3.71
N LEU A 55 -8.47 17.97 3.67
CA LEU A 55 -7.75 16.68 3.59
C LEU A 55 -8.06 15.78 4.80
N PHE A 56 -8.25 16.36 6.00
CA PHE A 56 -8.56 15.60 7.22
C PHE A 56 -10.06 15.37 7.49
N ILE A 57 -10.97 16.07 6.79
CA ILE A 57 -12.42 16.07 7.08
C ILE A 57 -13.24 15.42 5.97
N SER A 58 -12.66 14.84 4.94
CA SER A 58 -13.44 14.02 4.03
C SER A 58 -14.03 12.83 4.83
N LYS A 59 -15.24 13.04 5.35
CA LYS A 59 -16.06 12.05 6.05
C LYS A 59 -16.43 10.85 5.15
N ASP A 60 -16.24 11.00 3.85
CA ASP A 60 -16.51 10.01 2.80
C ASP A 60 -15.23 9.59 2.09
N SER A 61 -14.20 9.19 2.83
CA SER A 61 -13.04 8.56 2.21
C SER A 61 -13.47 7.20 1.66
N LYS A 62 -13.82 7.15 0.38
CA LYS A 62 -14.03 5.89 -0.33
C LYS A 62 -12.75 5.06 -0.20
N SER A 63 -12.91 3.81 0.16
CA SER A 63 -11.81 2.84 0.19
C SER A 63 -11.45 2.44 -1.22
N TYR A 64 -10.17 2.56 -1.54
CA TYR A 64 -9.58 2.13 -2.80
C TYR A 64 -8.57 1.01 -2.54
N GLU A 65 -8.17 0.33 -3.61
CA GLU A 65 -7.11 -0.66 -3.58
C GLU A 65 -6.17 -0.50 -4.78
N ILE A 66 -4.95 -1.01 -4.63
CA ILE A 66 -3.95 -1.04 -5.70
C ILE A 66 -4.31 -2.14 -6.69
N ASN A 67 -4.37 -1.80 -8.00
CA ASN A 67 -4.64 -2.73 -9.09
C ASN A 67 -3.40 -3.12 -9.91
N MET A 68 -2.21 -2.75 -9.46
CA MET A 68 -0.93 -3.16 -10.04
C MET A 68 -0.31 -4.29 -9.21
N PRO A 69 0.45 -5.23 -9.80
CA PRO A 69 1.17 -6.28 -9.07
C PRO A 69 1.93 -5.74 -7.87
N PHE A 70 2.69 -4.69 -8.11
CA PHE A 70 3.29 -3.80 -7.10
C PHE A 70 3.54 -2.43 -7.72
N ILE A 71 3.60 -1.42 -6.90
CA ILE A 71 3.85 -0.04 -7.31
C ILE A 71 4.58 0.73 -6.23
N ASP A 72 5.43 1.67 -6.64
CA ASP A 72 6.13 2.55 -5.72
C ASP A 72 5.17 3.62 -5.17
N LEU A 73 5.07 3.70 -3.86
CA LEU A 73 4.51 4.84 -3.14
C LEU A 73 5.61 5.91 -3.05
N LEU A 74 5.44 7.00 -3.77
CA LEU A 74 6.47 8.02 -3.93
C LEU A 74 6.29 9.17 -2.93
N THR A 75 7.40 9.78 -2.55
CA THR A 75 7.40 10.98 -1.69
C THR A 75 6.78 12.19 -2.39
N ALA A 76 6.69 12.17 -3.73
CA ALA A 76 6.10 13.19 -4.58
C ALA A 76 5.85 12.62 -5.98
N PRO A 77 5.06 13.29 -6.84
CA PRO A 77 4.95 12.97 -8.25
C PRO A 77 6.32 12.84 -8.94
N GLY A 78 6.66 11.63 -9.44
CA GLY A 78 7.98 11.34 -10.02
C GLY A 78 9.16 11.40 -9.03
N GLY A 79 8.88 11.43 -7.73
CA GLY A 79 9.87 11.53 -6.68
C GLY A 79 10.52 10.19 -6.30
N LYS A 80 11.15 10.14 -5.13
CA LYS A 80 11.81 8.94 -4.62
C LYS A 80 10.80 7.95 -4.06
N ARG A 81 11.13 6.65 -4.18
CA ARG A 81 10.36 5.59 -3.50
C ARG A 81 10.46 5.77 -1.98
N ASN A 82 9.31 5.78 -1.34
CA ASN A 82 9.18 5.69 0.10
C ASN A 82 8.92 4.23 0.51
N ARG A 83 8.03 3.56 -0.23
CA ARG A 83 7.65 2.16 -0.02
C ARG A 83 7.06 1.57 -1.29
N GLN A 84 6.98 0.24 -1.39
CA GLN A 84 6.15 -0.43 -2.39
C GLN A 84 4.81 -0.86 -1.79
N LEU A 85 3.75 -0.68 -2.56
CA LEU A 85 2.43 -1.27 -2.33
C LEU A 85 2.24 -2.44 -3.29
N ILE A 86 1.55 -3.49 -2.85
CA ILE A 86 1.30 -4.69 -3.65
C ILE A 86 -0.18 -4.79 -4.03
N TYR A 87 -0.51 -5.64 -4.99
CA TYR A 87 -1.87 -5.86 -5.49
C TYR A 87 -2.87 -6.12 -4.34
N GLY A 88 -4.00 -5.43 -4.37
CA GLY A 88 -5.04 -5.49 -3.34
C GLY A 88 -4.66 -4.83 -2.01
N SER A 89 -3.58 -4.04 -1.96
CA SER A 89 -3.31 -3.15 -0.82
C SER A 89 -4.38 -2.09 -0.73
N LYS A 90 -5.01 -1.98 0.43
CA LYS A 90 -6.05 -0.97 0.67
C LYS A 90 -5.45 0.39 0.94
N VAL A 91 -6.01 1.41 0.33
CA VAL A 91 -5.57 2.79 0.50
C VAL A 91 -6.76 3.72 0.76
N LYS A 92 -6.53 4.75 1.58
CA LYS A 92 -7.41 5.91 1.67
C LYS A 92 -6.99 6.92 0.62
N TYR A 93 -7.93 7.40 -0.15
CA TYR A 93 -7.70 8.41 -1.18
C TYR A 93 -8.02 9.80 -0.63
N PHE A 94 -7.12 10.75 -0.84
CA PHE A 94 -7.25 12.13 -0.36
C PHE A 94 -7.38 13.17 -1.46
N GLY A 95 -7.18 12.79 -2.70
CA GLY A 95 -7.28 13.69 -3.85
C GLY A 95 -6.25 13.36 -4.93
N GLU A 96 -6.37 14.07 -6.05
CA GLU A 96 -5.51 13.89 -7.21
C GLU A 96 -5.12 15.23 -7.83
N ALA A 97 -3.94 15.25 -8.45
CA ALA A 97 -3.48 16.36 -9.28
C ALA A 97 -2.49 15.83 -10.33
N ASP A 98 -2.60 16.32 -11.55
CA ASP A 98 -1.68 16.02 -12.66
C ASP A 98 -1.45 14.52 -12.91
N GLY A 99 -2.51 13.71 -12.78
CA GLY A 99 -2.46 12.25 -12.99
C GLY A 99 -1.88 11.45 -11.82
N TRP A 100 -1.66 12.09 -10.67
CA TRP A 100 -1.18 11.46 -9.43
C TRP A 100 -2.23 11.50 -8.34
N ALA A 101 -2.47 10.37 -7.70
CA ALA A 101 -3.32 10.25 -6.53
C ALA A 101 -2.48 10.32 -5.25
N PHE A 102 -2.91 11.14 -4.28
CA PHE A 102 -2.35 11.16 -2.94
C PHE A 102 -3.12 10.19 -2.07
N VAL A 103 -2.42 9.20 -1.53
CA VAL A 103 -3.02 8.08 -0.82
C VAL A 103 -2.31 7.76 0.49
N GLN A 104 -3.02 7.11 1.41
CA GLN A 104 -2.47 6.50 2.61
C GLN A 104 -2.70 4.99 2.58
N ASN A 105 -1.64 4.21 2.71
CA ASN A 105 -1.75 2.77 2.93
C ASN A 105 -2.42 2.50 4.28
N THR A 106 -3.47 1.69 4.30
CA THR A 106 -4.23 1.44 5.54
C THR A 106 -3.53 0.48 6.49
N TYR A 107 -2.53 -0.26 6.00
CA TYR A 107 -1.82 -1.27 6.79
C TYR A 107 -0.74 -0.67 7.71
N ASP A 108 0.07 0.23 7.18
CA ASP A 108 1.23 0.84 7.86
C ASP A 108 1.15 2.36 8.00
N SER A 109 0.04 2.95 7.53
CA SER A 109 -0.23 4.40 7.55
C SER A 109 0.72 5.27 6.71
N TYR A 110 1.62 4.67 5.92
CA TYR A 110 2.46 5.44 5.00
C TYR A 110 1.62 6.20 3.98
N VAL A 111 2.00 7.47 3.76
CA VAL A 111 1.37 8.34 2.76
C VAL A 111 2.31 8.62 1.61
N GLY A 112 1.75 8.87 0.44
CA GLY A 112 2.53 9.23 -0.75
C GLY A 112 1.68 9.30 -1.99
N TYR A 113 2.37 9.33 -3.11
CA TYR A 113 1.78 9.49 -4.43
C TYR A 113 1.92 8.21 -5.24
N VAL A 114 0.85 7.85 -5.92
CA VAL A 114 0.82 6.79 -6.94
C VAL A 114 0.16 7.34 -8.20
N PRO A 115 0.46 6.83 -9.41
CA PRO A 115 -0.30 7.19 -10.60
C PRO A 115 -1.80 6.91 -10.38
N GLN A 116 -2.66 7.84 -10.76
CA GLN A 116 -4.11 7.76 -10.49
C GLN A 116 -4.77 6.49 -11.07
N ASN A 117 -4.31 6.03 -12.23
CA ASN A 117 -4.83 4.84 -12.90
C ASN A 117 -4.45 3.52 -12.19
N THR A 118 -3.68 3.57 -11.12
CA THR A 118 -3.24 2.40 -10.34
C THR A 118 -4.07 2.12 -9.09
N ILE A 119 -5.10 2.93 -8.86
CA ILE A 119 -6.08 2.71 -7.79
C ILE A 119 -7.46 2.48 -8.37
N VAL A 120 -8.19 1.55 -7.78
CA VAL A 120 -9.58 1.21 -8.13
C VAL A 120 -10.42 1.13 -6.86
N PRO A 121 -11.75 1.26 -6.95
CA PRO A 121 -12.63 1.02 -5.79
C PRO A 121 -12.35 -0.33 -5.15
N GLU A 122 -12.29 -0.35 -3.81
CA GLU A 122 -12.02 -1.57 -3.05
C GLU A 122 -13.05 -2.68 -3.37
N THR A 123 -12.54 -3.89 -3.56
CA THR A 123 -13.33 -5.10 -3.77
C THR A 123 -13.09 -6.13 -2.66
N LYS A 124 -14.01 -7.07 -2.50
CA LYS A 124 -13.87 -8.14 -1.51
C LYS A 124 -12.84 -9.16 -1.96
N LYS A 125 -11.69 -9.21 -1.33
CA LYS A 125 -10.64 -10.21 -1.54
C LYS A 125 -10.81 -11.39 -0.59
N THR A 126 -10.72 -12.61 -1.11
CA THR A 126 -10.97 -13.85 -0.37
C THR A 126 -9.70 -14.69 -0.14
N HIS A 127 -8.72 -14.53 -1.01
CA HIS A 127 -7.46 -15.28 -1.00
C HIS A 127 -6.26 -14.35 -0.99
N ILE A 128 -5.11 -14.91 -0.64
CA ILE A 128 -3.82 -14.23 -0.58
C ILE A 128 -2.77 -15.14 -1.23
N VAL A 129 -1.86 -14.55 -1.98
CA VAL A 129 -0.71 -15.26 -2.56
C VAL A 129 0.23 -15.67 -1.44
N SER A 130 0.54 -16.97 -1.36
CA SER A 130 1.41 -17.56 -0.33
C SER A 130 2.76 -18.02 -0.86
N ALA A 131 3.00 -17.91 -2.18
CA ALA A 131 4.31 -18.11 -2.80
C ALA A 131 5.07 -16.78 -2.89
N PRO A 132 6.42 -16.79 -2.92
CA PRO A 132 7.22 -15.58 -3.11
C PRO A 132 6.81 -14.76 -4.33
N LEU A 133 6.47 -15.46 -5.41
CA LEU A 133 5.92 -14.93 -6.65
C LEU A 133 5.01 -15.99 -7.29
N THR A 134 3.93 -15.59 -7.94
CA THR A 134 3.07 -16.46 -8.72
C THR A 134 2.78 -15.87 -10.09
N HIS A 135 2.53 -16.73 -11.07
CA HIS A 135 2.03 -16.33 -12.39
C HIS A 135 0.51 -16.32 -12.43
N VAL A 136 -0.04 -15.36 -13.14
CA VAL A 136 -1.44 -15.34 -13.56
C VAL A 136 -1.50 -15.80 -15.02
N PHE A 137 -2.31 -16.80 -15.29
CA PHE A 137 -2.45 -17.40 -16.62
C PHE A 137 -3.77 -16.98 -17.29
N LEU A 138 -3.77 -16.97 -18.61
CA LEU A 138 -4.97 -16.66 -19.39
C LEU A 138 -6.03 -17.78 -19.27
N GLU A 139 -5.59 -19.05 -19.13
CA GLU A 139 -6.42 -20.25 -19.05
C GLU A 139 -5.99 -21.13 -17.87
N PRO A 140 -6.84 -22.04 -17.34
CA PRO A 140 -6.51 -22.96 -16.25
C PRO A 140 -5.55 -24.07 -16.67
N ASN A 141 -4.40 -23.70 -17.20
CA ASN A 141 -3.38 -24.58 -17.75
C ASN A 141 -1.98 -23.98 -17.57
N ILE A 142 -1.07 -24.74 -17.01
CA ILE A 142 0.33 -24.32 -16.79
C ILE A 142 1.08 -23.99 -18.10
N LYS A 143 0.63 -24.51 -19.25
CA LYS A 143 1.17 -24.21 -20.57
C LYS A 143 0.52 -23.00 -21.23
N SER A 144 -0.52 -22.43 -20.63
CA SER A 144 -1.16 -21.20 -21.09
C SER A 144 -0.21 -20.01 -20.96
N ARG A 145 -0.48 -18.97 -21.74
CA ARG A 145 0.26 -17.72 -21.66
C ARG A 145 0.09 -17.10 -20.25
N ASN A 146 1.20 -16.79 -19.60
CA ASN A 146 1.15 -15.95 -18.42
C ASN A 146 0.93 -14.49 -18.84
N ILE A 147 0.03 -13.82 -18.16
CA ILE A 147 -0.40 -12.45 -18.46
C ILE A 147 0.01 -11.45 -17.38
N GLU A 148 0.31 -11.94 -16.16
CA GLU A 148 0.74 -11.11 -15.06
C GLU A 148 1.53 -11.95 -14.04
N ILE A 149 2.21 -11.28 -13.11
CA ILE A 149 2.83 -11.86 -11.92
C ILE A 149 2.29 -11.20 -10.66
N LEU A 150 2.16 -11.95 -9.58
CA LEU A 150 1.78 -11.39 -8.28
C LEU A 150 2.78 -11.77 -7.20
N PRO A 151 3.21 -10.83 -6.36
CA PRO A 151 4.12 -11.09 -5.25
C PRO A 151 3.40 -11.73 -4.05
N LEU A 152 4.21 -12.24 -3.11
CA LEU A 152 3.77 -12.71 -1.80
C LEU A 152 2.86 -11.68 -1.13
N ALA A 153 1.80 -12.15 -0.49
CA ALA A 153 0.79 -11.37 0.21
C ALA A 153 -0.13 -10.51 -0.70
N ALA A 154 -0.02 -10.57 -2.03
CA ALA A 154 -1.02 -10.01 -2.93
C ALA A 154 -2.40 -10.66 -2.69
N LYS A 155 -3.47 -9.86 -2.75
CA LYS A 155 -4.82 -10.30 -2.37
C LYS A 155 -5.72 -10.36 -3.60
N VAL A 156 -6.40 -11.50 -3.81
CA VAL A 156 -7.26 -11.77 -4.96
C VAL A 156 -8.66 -12.25 -4.54
N SER A 157 -9.63 -12.10 -5.44
CA SER A 157 -10.99 -12.65 -5.31
C SER A 157 -11.06 -14.02 -5.98
N ARG A 158 -11.79 -14.95 -5.37
CA ARG A 158 -12.10 -16.23 -6.00
C ARG A 158 -13.38 -16.12 -6.82
N GLN A 159 -13.35 -16.65 -8.04
CA GLN A 159 -14.51 -16.90 -8.86
C GLN A 159 -14.80 -18.40 -8.92
N MET A 160 -14.05 -19.16 -9.70
CA MET A 160 -14.23 -20.62 -9.82
C MET A 160 -12.89 -21.35 -9.66
N VAL A 161 -12.94 -22.69 -9.67
CA VAL A 161 -11.75 -23.54 -9.65
C VAL A 161 -11.88 -24.59 -10.72
N GLU A 162 -10.85 -24.73 -11.55
CA GLU A 162 -10.78 -25.70 -12.64
C GLU A 162 -9.34 -26.18 -12.78
N ASN A 163 -9.12 -27.46 -13.03
CA ASN A 163 -7.82 -28.10 -13.30
C ASN A 163 -6.71 -27.74 -12.29
N GLY A 164 -7.07 -27.49 -11.00
CA GLY A 164 -6.10 -27.08 -9.98
C GLY A 164 -5.71 -25.59 -10.04
N PHE A 165 -6.41 -24.81 -10.84
CA PHE A 165 -6.29 -23.35 -10.90
C PHE A 165 -7.55 -22.70 -10.36
N MET A 166 -7.38 -21.52 -9.76
CA MET A 166 -8.44 -20.64 -9.31
C MET A 166 -8.55 -19.45 -10.24
N GLU A 167 -9.74 -19.23 -10.79
CA GLU A 167 -10.06 -18.01 -11.51
C GLU A 167 -10.15 -16.83 -10.54
N THR A 168 -9.52 -15.76 -10.90
CA THR A 168 -9.50 -14.49 -10.19
C THR A 168 -9.93 -13.36 -11.12
N GLU A 169 -10.05 -12.16 -10.58
CA GLU A 169 -10.31 -10.95 -11.38
C GLU A 169 -9.20 -10.62 -12.39
N LEU A 170 -8.02 -11.23 -12.26
CA LEU A 170 -6.87 -11.03 -13.17
C LEU A 170 -6.69 -12.18 -14.17
N GLY A 171 -7.25 -13.35 -13.88
CA GLY A 171 -7.04 -14.59 -14.62
C GLY A 171 -6.79 -15.76 -13.67
N TRP A 172 -6.12 -16.80 -14.15
CA TRP A 172 -6.00 -18.08 -13.46
C TRP A 172 -4.68 -18.21 -12.68
N ILE A 173 -4.77 -18.58 -11.41
CA ILE A 173 -3.63 -18.79 -10.52
C ILE A 173 -3.69 -20.21 -9.97
N SER A 174 -2.54 -20.90 -9.87
CA SER A 174 -2.48 -22.22 -9.25
C SER A 174 -2.97 -22.18 -7.80
N VAL A 175 -3.92 -23.06 -7.45
CA VAL A 175 -4.47 -23.15 -6.08
C VAL A 175 -3.38 -23.42 -5.05
N ALA A 176 -2.31 -24.15 -5.42
CA ALA A 176 -1.19 -24.46 -4.53
C ALA A 176 -0.43 -23.21 -4.06
N GLN A 177 -0.55 -22.09 -4.77
CA GLN A 177 0.12 -20.82 -4.46
C GLN A 177 -0.78 -19.81 -3.74
N LEU A 178 -1.99 -20.22 -3.35
CA LEU A 178 -2.97 -19.38 -2.71
C LEU A 178 -3.38 -19.96 -1.35
N LYS A 179 -3.68 -19.08 -0.41
CA LYS A 179 -4.31 -19.42 0.87
C LYS A 179 -5.59 -18.63 1.04
N ARG A 180 -6.58 -19.23 1.69
CA ARG A 180 -7.74 -18.47 2.16
C ARG A 180 -7.31 -17.52 3.28
N LYS A 181 -7.94 -16.36 3.38
CA LYS A 181 -7.68 -15.42 4.49
C LYS A 181 -8.01 -16.01 5.88
N THR A 182 -8.73 -17.10 5.94
CA THR A 182 -9.05 -17.86 7.16
C THR A 182 -8.02 -18.95 7.49
N GLU A 183 -7.04 -19.20 6.60
CA GLU A 183 -6.08 -20.30 6.68
C GLU A 183 -4.63 -19.79 6.53
N LEU A 184 -4.36 -18.62 7.13
CA LEU A 184 -3.04 -17.98 7.03
C LEU A 184 -2.00 -18.70 7.88
N PRO A 185 -0.71 -18.65 7.49
CA PRO A 185 0.39 -19.08 8.34
C PRO A 185 0.34 -18.36 9.69
N LYS A 186 0.90 -18.98 10.73
CA LYS A 186 0.91 -18.39 12.09
C LYS A 186 2.28 -17.87 12.49
N ASP A 187 3.32 -18.31 11.81
CA ASP A 187 4.71 -17.99 12.13
C ASP A 187 5.33 -17.06 11.07
N PRO A 188 5.52 -15.77 11.38
CA PRO A 188 6.16 -14.82 10.46
C PRO A 188 7.63 -15.18 10.16
N VAL A 189 8.32 -15.90 11.05
CA VAL A 189 9.71 -16.32 10.81
C VAL A 189 9.75 -17.36 9.69
N GLU A 190 8.84 -18.33 9.69
CA GLU A 190 8.74 -19.29 8.59
C GLU A 190 8.37 -18.60 7.27
N VAL A 191 7.49 -17.61 7.31
CA VAL A 191 7.17 -16.79 6.12
C VAL A 191 8.39 -16.02 5.62
N SER A 192 9.19 -15.43 6.52
CA SER A 192 10.38 -14.67 6.14
C SER A 192 11.41 -15.51 5.38
N LYS A 193 11.51 -16.82 5.67
CA LYS A 193 12.40 -17.75 4.96
C LYS A 193 12.06 -17.90 3.48
N LEU A 194 10.80 -17.68 3.09
CA LEU A 194 10.39 -17.67 1.69
C LEU A 194 11.04 -16.54 0.88
N LEU A 195 11.49 -15.49 1.56
CA LEU A 195 12.12 -14.31 0.97
C LEU A 195 13.65 -14.32 1.14
N GLN A 196 14.22 -15.45 1.59
CA GLN A 196 15.68 -15.61 1.71
C GLN A 196 16.35 -15.42 0.35
N ASN A 197 17.50 -14.75 0.33
CA ASN A 197 18.26 -14.38 -0.87
C ASN A 197 17.58 -13.36 -1.81
N THR A 198 16.46 -12.75 -1.39
CA THR A 198 15.92 -11.60 -2.12
C THR A 198 16.91 -10.43 -2.10
N PRO A 199 17.21 -9.79 -3.24
CA PRO A 199 18.12 -8.66 -3.26
C PRO A 199 17.57 -7.49 -2.42
N TYR A 200 18.49 -6.75 -1.79
CA TYR A 200 18.11 -5.56 -1.03
C TYR A 200 17.64 -4.44 -1.98
N LEU A 201 16.47 -3.89 -1.68
CA LEU A 201 15.89 -2.77 -2.40
C LEU A 201 15.23 -1.82 -1.41
N TRP A 202 15.73 -0.58 -1.30
CA TRP A 202 15.15 0.42 -0.40
C TRP A 202 13.65 0.66 -0.69
N GLY A 203 12.80 0.51 0.34
CA GLY A 203 11.35 0.59 0.21
C GLY A 203 10.69 -0.59 -0.50
N GLY A 204 11.46 -1.62 -0.89
CA GLY A 204 10.96 -2.81 -1.57
C GLY A 204 10.10 -3.71 -0.66
N ASN A 205 9.06 -4.31 -1.21
CA ASN A 205 8.12 -5.19 -0.52
C ASN A 205 7.81 -6.48 -1.30
N THR A 206 8.71 -6.93 -2.15
CA THR A 206 8.49 -8.12 -2.99
C THR A 206 9.71 -9.03 -3.02
N SER A 207 9.57 -10.26 -3.52
CA SER A 207 10.70 -11.16 -3.78
C SER A 207 11.64 -10.70 -4.90
N LEU A 208 11.27 -9.65 -5.64
CA LEU A 208 12.15 -9.00 -6.64
C LEU A 208 13.08 -7.97 -6.00
N GLY A 209 12.80 -7.55 -4.78
CA GLY A 209 13.58 -6.64 -3.99
C GLY A 209 12.85 -6.26 -2.71
N ILE A 210 13.56 -6.30 -1.58
CA ILE A 210 12.97 -6.06 -0.27
C ILE A 210 13.96 -5.32 0.64
N ASP A 211 13.45 -4.45 1.53
CA ASP A 211 14.26 -3.89 2.61
C ASP A 211 13.97 -4.58 3.96
N CYS A 212 14.70 -4.18 5.00
CA CYS A 212 14.56 -4.76 6.34
C CYS A 212 13.15 -4.60 6.91
N SER A 213 12.52 -3.45 6.71
CA SER A 213 11.15 -3.19 7.16
C SER A 213 10.11 -3.91 6.32
N GLY A 214 10.34 -4.01 4.99
CA GLY A 214 9.51 -4.76 4.06
C GLY A 214 9.47 -6.26 4.38
N LEU A 215 10.62 -6.85 4.72
CA LEU A 215 10.70 -8.26 5.14
C LEU A 215 9.80 -8.54 6.34
N ILE A 216 9.90 -7.73 7.37
CA ILE A 216 9.05 -7.86 8.57
C ILE A 216 7.58 -7.67 8.21
N GLN A 217 7.27 -6.58 7.48
CA GLN A 217 5.91 -6.22 7.14
C GLN A 217 5.19 -7.29 6.30
N ILE A 218 5.83 -7.78 5.24
CA ILE A 218 5.21 -8.80 4.37
C ILE A 218 5.02 -10.12 5.12
N SER A 219 5.99 -10.50 5.97
CA SER A 219 5.87 -11.71 6.80
C SER A 219 4.72 -11.62 7.80
N MET A 220 4.58 -10.48 8.48
CA MET A 220 3.47 -10.21 9.40
C MET A 220 2.12 -10.15 8.67
N LEU A 221 2.09 -9.46 7.51
CA LEU A 221 0.88 -9.32 6.69
C LEU A 221 0.32 -10.67 6.24
N LEU A 222 1.20 -11.59 5.77
CA LEU A 222 0.77 -12.93 5.36
C LEU A 222 0.23 -13.74 6.53
N CYS A 223 0.71 -13.51 7.75
CA CYS A 223 0.20 -14.16 8.96
C CYS A 223 -1.08 -13.48 9.52
N GLY A 224 -1.53 -12.38 8.91
CA GLY A 224 -2.72 -11.65 9.34
C GLY A 224 -2.49 -10.73 10.55
N PHE A 225 -1.24 -10.47 10.92
CA PHE A 225 -0.90 -9.55 11.99
C PHE A 225 -0.84 -8.10 11.50
N ALA A 226 -1.24 -7.18 12.35
CA ALA A 226 -0.98 -5.75 12.15
C ALA A 226 0.51 -5.45 12.44
N CYS A 227 1.10 -4.50 11.69
CA CYS A 227 2.51 -4.11 11.83
C CYS A 227 2.62 -2.57 11.76
#